data_3f5dfd3470c53f69ca31c50a1983c12b
#
_entry.id   3f5dfd3470c53f69ca31c50a1983c12b
#
_cell.length_a   1.000
_cell.length_b   1.000
_cell.length_c   1.000
_cell.angle_alpha   90.00
_cell.angle_beta   90.00
_cell.angle_gamma   90.00
#
_symmetry.space_group_name_H-M   'P 1'
#
loop_
_entity.id
_entity.type
_entity.pdbx_description
1 polymer ?
#
loop_
_entity_poly.entity_id
_entity_poly.type
_entity_poly.pdbx_seq_one_letter_code
_entity_poly.pdbx_strand_id
1 'polypeptide(L)'
;MNFDLVIAGVGGQGVLTIAAVLDRAAHAAGLHVKQSEVHGMAQRGGAVSAFVRMSDQPIASDLIARGHAGLLLSVEPLEALRYIHLLRPDGWIVSDITPMLNVPDYPAMEDVYQVLYSAPRLVALDATRLAQKAGTIKAQNVAVLGAAAMHLPLPMELIENQIQALFERKGERIVNANIHAFRKGDAASRFTAALLAGGVAGDRVARVVSRIHFPPHPVGAEQTSAWCQRLLGADGPKIVSWVQERQELTRLEALETIA
;
A
#
# COMPACT_ATOMS: atom_id res chain seq x y z
N MET A 1 19.01 13.55 -6.32
CA MET A 1 17.82 12.68 -6.32
C MET A 1 16.59 13.51 -5.92
N ASN A 2 15.45 13.38 -6.60
CA ASN A 2 14.17 14.01 -6.19
C ASN A 2 13.09 12.94 -6.23
N PHE A 3 12.28 12.86 -5.18
CA PHE A 3 11.19 11.90 -5.07
C PHE A 3 9.96 12.57 -4.45
N ASP A 4 8.85 12.52 -5.15
CA ASP A 4 7.58 13.10 -4.73
C ASP A 4 6.57 11.99 -4.46
N LEU A 5 5.91 12.06 -3.30
CA LEU A 5 4.94 11.09 -2.79
C LEU A 5 3.64 11.80 -2.39
N VAL A 6 2.51 11.24 -2.81
CA VAL A 6 1.18 11.62 -2.33
C VAL A 6 0.66 10.53 -1.41
N ILE A 7 0.19 10.92 -0.23
CA ILE A 7 -0.48 10.02 0.73
C ILE A 7 -1.94 10.47 0.82
N ALA A 8 -2.88 9.57 0.57
CA ALA A 8 -4.29 9.87 0.54
C ALA A 8 -5.09 8.94 1.46
N GLY A 9 -6.21 9.43 1.96
CA GLY A 9 -7.12 8.65 2.80
C GLY A 9 -8.21 9.50 3.42
N VAL A 10 -8.85 8.94 4.43
CA VAL A 10 -9.93 9.57 5.19
C VAL A 10 -9.46 9.89 6.61
N GLY A 11 -9.97 10.96 7.18
CA GLY A 11 -9.64 11.39 8.55
C GLY A 11 -9.85 10.29 9.57
N GLY A 12 -8.79 9.99 10.33
CA GLY A 12 -8.74 8.89 11.31
C GLY A 12 -8.00 7.63 10.82
N GLN A 13 -7.71 7.48 9.52
CA GLN A 13 -6.97 6.33 8.99
C GLN A 13 -5.44 6.42 9.14
N GLY A 14 -4.91 7.51 9.69
CA GLY A 14 -3.48 7.63 10.02
C GLY A 14 -2.59 8.06 8.85
N VAL A 15 -3.11 8.82 7.88
CA VAL A 15 -2.35 9.45 6.79
C VAL A 15 -1.15 10.23 7.34
N LEU A 16 -1.38 11.07 8.35
CA LEU A 16 -0.32 11.87 9.00
C LEU A 16 0.68 11.03 9.78
N THR A 17 0.27 9.87 10.28
CA THR A 17 1.20 8.93 10.91
C THR A 17 2.21 8.38 9.90
N ILE A 18 1.74 8.03 8.69
CA ILE A 18 2.61 7.59 7.60
C ILE A 18 3.59 8.72 7.23
N ALA A 19 3.07 9.92 7.00
CA ALA A 19 3.89 11.08 6.64
C ALA A 19 4.98 11.35 7.70
N ALA A 20 4.63 11.36 8.99
CA ALA A 20 5.57 11.58 10.08
C ALA A 20 6.66 10.49 10.20
N VAL A 21 6.33 9.22 9.91
CA VAL A 21 7.33 8.12 9.85
C VAL A 21 8.29 8.36 8.70
N LEU A 22 7.77 8.71 7.51
CA LEU A 22 8.59 8.95 6.32
C LEU A 22 9.49 10.17 6.47
N ASP A 23 8.98 11.28 7.04
CA ASP A 23 9.78 12.48 7.30
C ASP A 23 10.99 12.17 8.19
N ARG A 24 10.75 11.44 9.28
CA ARG A 24 11.82 11.05 10.20
C ARG A 24 12.82 10.08 9.54
N ALA A 25 12.33 9.12 8.75
CA ALA A 25 13.18 8.17 8.04
C ALA A 25 14.03 8.88 6.98
N ALA A 26 13.45 9.81 6.23
CA ALA A 26 14.16 10.60 5.23
C ALA A 26 15.21 11.52 5.87
N HIS A 27 14.86 12.17 6.99
CA HIS A 27 15.83 12.96 7.76
C HIS A 27 16.99 12.10 8.29
N ALA A 28 16.69 10.90 8.81
CA ALA A 28 17.71 9.95 9.25
C ALA A 28 18.59 9.45 8.10
N ALA A 29 18.08 9.45 6.86
CA ALA A 29 18.83 9.17 5.64
C ALA A 29 19.65 10.37 5.12
N GLY A 30 19.61 11.51 5.79
CA GLY A 30 20.32 12.73 5.38
C GLY A 30 19.64 13.48 4.22
N LEU A 31 18.36 13.22 3.94
CA LEU A 31 17.62 13.89 2.89
C LEU A 31 16.93 15.16 3.39
N HIS A 32 16.78 16.13 2.48
CA HIS A 32 15.87 17.25 2.67
C HIS A 32 14.45 16.78 2.46
N VAL A 33 13.51 17.22 3.33
CA VAL A 33 12.10 16.90 3.26
C VAL A 33 11.27 18.18 3.28
N LYS A 34 10.23 18.24 2.47
CA LYS A 34 9.12 19.18 2.62
C LYS A 34 7.82 18.40 2.62
N GLN A 35 6.95 18.75 3.56
CA GLN A 35 5.62 18.17 3.70
C GLN A 35 4.58 19.28 3.72
N SER A 36 3.46 19.03 3.05
CA SER A 36 2.24 19.81 3.21
C SER A 36 1.04 18.88 3.38
N GLU A 37 0.00 19.35 4.03
CA GLU A 37 -1.18 18.58 4.39
C GLU A 37 -2.43 19.33 4.00
N VAL A 38 -3.43 18.60 3.49
CA VAL A 38 -4.75 19.14 3.21
C VAL A 38 -5.77 18.34 4.00
N HIS A 39 -6.50 19.04 4.87
CA HIS A 39 -7.59 18.50 5.65
C HIS A 39 -8.90 19.10 5.19
N GLY A 40 -9.95 18.27 5.05
CA GLY A 40 -11.31 18.76 4.94
C GLY A 40 -11.78 19.41 6.25
N MET A 41 -12.84 20.24 6.19
CA MET A 41 -13.46 20.86 7.38
C MET A 41 -13.93 19.83 8.42
N ALA A 42 -14.24 18.61 8.02
CA ALA A 42 -14.57 17.51 8.91
C ALA A 42 -13.29 16.81 9.41
N GLN A 43 -12.95 16.96 10.68
CA GLN A 43 -11.80 16.29 11.31
C GLN A 43 -11.90 14.76 11.32
N ARG A 44 -13.10 14.19 11.15
CA ARG A 44 -13.35 12.74 11.04
C ARG A 44 -14.22 12.48 9.83
N GLY A 45 -13.80 11.52 9.00
CA GLY A 45 -14.57 11.08 7.83
C GLY A 45 -14.42 11.97 6.59
N GLY A 46 -13.72 13.11 6.65
CA GLY A 46 -13.36 13.91 5.48
C GLY A 46 -12.08 13.41 4.81
N ALA A 47 -11.92 13.71 3.52
CA ALA A 47 -10.69 13.43 2.77
C ALA A 47 -9.49 14.12 3.43
N VAL A 48 -8.39 13.39 3.55
CA VAL A 48 -7.10 13.89 4.07
C VAL A 48 -6.01 13.46 3.10
N SER A 49 -5.13 14.40 2.75
CA SER A 49 -3.94 14.09 1.97
C SER A 49 -2.71 14.75 2.55
N ALA A 50 -1.57 14.09 2.38
CA ALA A 50 -0.25 14.64 2.66
C ALA A 50 0.62 14.51 1.41
N PHE A 51 1.40 15.55 1.15
CA PHE A 51 2.33 15.62 0.04
C PHE A 51 3.74 15.65 0.64
N VAL A 52 4.57 14.68 0.29
CA VAL A 52 5.91 14.53 0.83
C VAL A 52 6.91 14.61 -0.31
N ARG A 53 7.86 15.50 -0.23
CA ARG A 53 8.95 15.67 -1.18
C ARG A 53 10.27 15.36 -0.49
N MET A 54 11.08 14.51 -1.09
CA MET A 54 12.39 14.10 -0.57
C MET A 54 13.47 14.41 -1.61
N SER A 55 14.60 14.97 -1.18
CA SER A 55 15.70 15.30 -2.09
C SER A 55 17.05 15.28 -1.36
N ASP A 56 18.12 15.03 -2.11
CA ASP A 56 19.51 15.24 -1.67
C ASP A 56 19.93 16.72 -1.78
N GLN A 57 19.06 17.58 -2.30
CA GLN A 57 19.25 19.01 -2.42
C GLN A 57 18.14 19.78 -1.71
N PRO A 58 18.36 21.04 -1.30
CA PRO A 58 17.32 21.88 -0.70
C PRO A 58 16.09 21.99 -1.61
N ILE A 59 14.89 21.79 -1.04
CA ILE A 59 13.62 21.83 -1.74
C ILE A 59 13.01 23.22 -1.62
N ALA A 60 12.75 23.90 -2.75
CA ALA A 60 12.20 25.25 -2.76
C ALA A 60 10.69 25.28 -2.43
N SER A 61 9.90 24.34 -2.99
CA SER A 61 8.44 24.31 -2.84
C SER A 61 7.98 22.95 -2.30
N ASP A 62 6.90 22.94 -1.54
CA ASP A 62 6.19 21.74 -1.07
C ASP A 62 5.13 21.23 -2.05
N LEU A 63 4.85 21.98 -3.13
CA LEU A 63 3.85 21.60 -4.12
C LEU A 63 4.37 20.53 -5.08
N ILE A 64 3.56 19.50 -5.30
CA ILE A 64 3.80 18.46 -6.31
C ILE A 64 3.01 18.82 -7.58
N ALA A 65 3.70 18.96 -8.70
CA ALA A 65 3.05 19.23 -9.98
C ALA A 65 2.31 17.99 -10.51
N ARG A 66 1.33 18.22 -11.39
CA ARG A 66 0.65 17.10 -12.08
C ARG A 66 1.64 16.24 -12.85
N GLY A 67 1.50 14.92 -12.72
CA GLY A 67 2.35 13.97 -13.41
C GLY A 67 3.78 13.85 -12.84
N HIS A 68 4.04 14.30 -11.60
CA HIS A 68 5.38 14.27 -11.01
C HIS A 68 5.54 13.31 -9.84
N ALA A 69 4.46 12.90 -9.16
CA ALA A 69 4.55 11.96 -8.05
C ALA A 69 5.08 10.59 -8.51
N GLY A 70 6.12 10.10 -7.87
CA GLY A 70 6.66 8.77 -8.12
C GLY A 70 5.83 7.66 -7.47
N LEU A 71 5.10 8.02 -6.40
CA LEU A 71 4.28 7.10 -5.64
C LEU A 71 3.00 7.78 -5.15
N LEU A 72 1.88 7.11 -5.32
CA LEU A 72 0.61 7.41 -4.69
C LEU A 72 0.29 6.30 -3.69
N LEU A 73 0.29 6.63 -2.41
CA LEU A 73 -0.03 5.73 -1.31
C LEU A 73 -1.39 6.08 -0.74
N SER A 74 -2.33 5.16 -0.74
CA SER A 74 -3.67 5.42 -0.24
C SER A 74 -4.12 4.38 0.78
N VAL A 75 -4.68 4.84 1.88
CA VAL A 75 -5.32 3.99 2.88
C VAL A 75 -6.83 3.84 2.65
N GLU A 76 -7.31 4.31 1.48
CA GLU A 76 -8.70 4.24 1.06
C GLU A 76 -8.80 4.25 -0.48
N PRO A 77 -9.53 3.31 -1.12
CA PRO A 77 -9.47 3.12 -2.57
C PRO A 77 -10.01 4.29 -3.39
N LEU A 78 -11.09 4.96 -2.97
CA LEU A 78 -11.64 6.11 -3.69
C LEU A 78 -10.69 7.32 -3.60
N GLU A 79 -10.02 7.50 -2.47
CA GLU A 79 -9.06 8.57 -2.29
C GLU A 79 -7.80 8.36 -3.17
N ALA A 80 -7.41 7.11 -3.48
CA ALA A 80 -6.38 6.87 -4.48
C ALA A 80 -6.75 7.47 -5.84
N LEU A 81 -7.99 7.28 -6.29
CA LEU A 81 -8.46 7.75 -7.59
C LEU A 81 -8.51 9.30 -7.67
N ARG A 82 -8.72 10.00 -6.55
CA ARG A 82 -8.75 11.47 -6.52
C ARG A 82 -7.42 12.11 -6.89
N TYR A 83 -6.31 11.44 -6.58
CA TYR A 83 -4.95 11.99 -6.74
C TYR A 83 -4.16 11.35 -7.88
N ILE A 84 -4.75 10.44 -8.67
CA ILE A 84 -4.09 9.78 -9.79
C ILE A 84 -3.49 10.76 -10.81
N HIS A 85 -4.08 11.94 -10.94
CA HIS A 85 -3.62 12.98 -11.85
C HIS A 85 -2.26 13.59 -11.46
N LEU A 86 -1.78 13.35 -10.23
CA LEU A 86 -0.46 13.78 -9.77
C LEU A 86 0.62 12.74 -10.08
N LEU A 87 0.21 11.47 -10.31
CA LEU A 87 1.14 10.37 -10.53
C LEU A 87 1.81 10.50 -11.90
N ARG A 88 3.11 10.28 -11.95
CA ARG A 88 3.85 10.20 -13.21
C ARG A 88 3.51 8.90 -13.96
N PRO A 89 3.72 8.83 -15.30
CA PRO A 89 3.30 7.67 -16.11
C PRO A 89 3.93 6.34 -15.66
N ASP A 90 5.12 6.38 -15.08
CA ASP A 90 5.85 5.22 -14.56
C ASP A 90 5.77 5.11 -13.02
N GLY A 91 4.91 5.88 -12.38
CA GLY A 91 4.69 5.86 -10.94
C GLY A 91 3.92 4.63 -10.47
N TRP A 92 4.03 4.35 -9.17
CA TRP A 92 3.32 3.26 -8.52
C TRP A 92 2.13 3.76 -7.72
N ILE A 93 1.07 2.97 -7.69
CA ILE A 93 -0.04 3.11 -6.75
C ILE A 93 0.07 1.97 -5.73
N VAL A 94 0.00 2.33 -4.45
CA VAL A 94 -0.17 1.38 -3.34
C VAL A 94 -1.46 1.74 -2.64
N SER A 95 -2.44 0.85 -2.61
CA SER A 95 -3.76 1.16 -2.04
C SER A 95 -4.31 0.03 -1.19
N ASP A 96 -4.84 0.40 -0.02
CA ASP A 96 -5.81 -0.46 0.64
C ASP A 96 -7.06 -0.55 -0.23
N ILE A 97 -7.67 -1.72 -0.23
CA ILE A 97 -8.95 -1.95 -0.92
C ILE A 97 -10.17 -1.80 -0.01
N THR A 98 -9.98 -1.58 1.28
CA THR A 98 -11.08 -1.45 2.25
C THR A 98 -11.68 -0.05 2.17
N PRO A 99 -12.96 0.10 1.76
CA PRO A 99 -13.60 1.40 1.66
C PRO A 99 -13.97 1.96 3.04
N MET A 100 -13.99 3.28 3.16
CA MET A 100 -14.54 3.99 4.29
C MET A 100 -15.96 4.50 3.93
N LEU A 101 -16.98 3.68 4.16
CA LEU A 101 -18.38 3.93 3.74
C LEU A 101 -19.09 4.94 4.65
N ASN A 102 -18.47 6.06 4.98
CA ASN A 102 -19.02 7.14 5.80
C ASN A 102 -19.38 8.38 4.99
N VAL A 103 -19.18 8.33 3.67
CA VAL A 103 -19.52 9.40 2.73
C VAL A 103 -20.87 9.10 2.12
N PRO A 104 -21.85 10.02 2.16
CA PRO A 104 -23.06 9.91 1.36
C PRO A 104 -22.68 9.73 -0.13
N ASP A 105 -23.39 8.92 -0.83
CA ASP A 105 -23.19 8.68 -2.27
C ASP A 105 -21.82 8.10 -2.65
N TYR A 106 -21.27 7.20 -1.80
CA TYR A 106 -20.07 6.46 -2.17
C TYR A 106 -20.34 5.65 -3.45
N PRO A 107 -19.48 5.73 -4.48
CA PRO A 107 -19.67 4.98 -5.71
C PRO A 107 -19.78 3.47 -5.47
N ALA A 108 -20.42 2.73 -6.39
CA ALA A 108 -20.42 1.29 -6.31
C ALA A 108 -18.98 0.76 -6.27
N MET A 109 -18.68 -0.15 -5.33
CA MET A 109 -17.32 -0.66 -5.13
C MET A 109 -16.76 -1.34 -6.38
N GLU A 110 -17.62 -1.94 -7.19
CA GLU A 110 -17.23 -2.55 -8.45
C GLU A 110 -16.63 -1.52 -9.41
N ASP A 111 -17.25 -0.34 -9.52
CA ASP A 111 -16.76 0.75 -10.37
C ASP A 111 -15.41 1.27 -9.87
N VAL A 112 -15.27 1.46 -8.55
CA VAL A 112 -14.02 1.89 -7.93
C VAL A 112 -12.90 0.88 -8.20
N TYR A 113 -13.16 -0.41 -8.00
CA TYR A 113 -12.18 -1.46 -8.25
C TYR A 113 -11.86 -1.62 -9.74
N GLN A 114 -12.85 -1.48 -10.63
CA GLN A 114 -12.61 -1.56 -12.06
C GLN A 114 -11.60 -0.49 -12.50
N VAL A 115 -11.77 0.74 -12.04
CA VAL A 115 -10.84 1.83 -12.36
C VAL A 115 -9.50 1.62 -11.68
N LEU A 116 -9.46 1.30 -10.38
CA LEU A 116 -8.22 1.12 -9.64
C LEU A 116 -7.36 -0.02 -10.21
N TYR A 117 -7.98 -1.18 -10.49
CA TYR A 117 -7.27 -2.36 -10.99
C TYR A 117 -6.83 -2.24 -12.45
N SER A 118 -7.30 -1.23 -13.18
CA SER A 118 -6.79 -0.91 -14.52
C SER A 118 -5.41 -0.24 -14.49
N ALA A 119 -4.95 0.20 -13.32
CA ALA A 119 -3.63 0.82 -13.20
C ALA A 119 -2.51 -0.22 -13.43
N PRO A 120 -1.53 0.08 -14.30
CA PRO A 120 -0.51 -0.90 -14.70
C PRO A 120 0.49 -1.24 -13.60
N ARG A 121 0.66 -0.36 -12.63
CA ARG A 121 1.60 -0.49 -11.50
C ARG A 121 0.87 -0.26 -10.19
N LEU A 122 0.11 -1.25 -9.77
CA LEU A 122 -0.71 -1.22 -8.57
C LEU A 122 -0.32 -2.34 -7.61
N VAL A 123 -0.10 -1.98 -6.36
CA VAL A 123 -0.15 -2.90 -5.22
C VAL A 123 -1.49 -2.69 -4.51
N ALA A 124 -2.42 -3.60 -4.69
CA ALA A 124 -3.70 -3.60 -4.00
C ALA A 124 -3.65 -4.63 -2.86
N LEU A 125 -4.02 -4.23 -1.63
CA LEU A 125 -4.00 -5.13 -0.48
C LEU A 125 -5.19 -4.86 0.45
N ASP A 126 -5.70 -5.91 1.11
CA ASP A 126 -6.63 -5.77 2.24
C ASP A 126 -5.81 -5.49 3.52
N ALA A 127 -5.39 -4.24 3.68
CA ALA A 127 -4.53 -3.83 4.76
C ALA A 127 -5.19 -3.98 6.12
N THR A 128 -6.50 -3.81 6.19
CA THR A 128 -7.30 -4.01 7.40
C THR A 128 -7.18 -5.44 7.92
N ARG A 129 -7.38 -6.43 7.05
CA ARG A 129 -7.26 -7.85 7.43
C ARG A 129 -5.81 -8.26 7.68
N LEU A 130 -4.85 -7.77 6.89
CA LEU A 130 -3.42 -8.01 7.14
C LEU A 130 -3.00 -7.49 8.51
N ALA A 131 -3.43 -6.29 8.89
CA ALA A 131 -3.17 -5.70 10.20
C ALA A 131 -3.84 -6.49 11.34
N GLN A 132 -5.07 -6.94 11.14
CA GLN A 132 -5.76 -7.80 12.10
C GLN A 132 -4.98 -9.11 12.35
N LYS A 133 -4.50 -9.75 11.28
CA LYS A 133 -3.65 -10.96 11.36
C LYS A 133 -2.25 -10.68 11.93
N ALA A 134 -1.79 -9.43 11.92
CA ALA A 134 -0.55 -9.00 12.58
C ALA A 134 -0.73 -8.70 14.08
N GLY A 135 -1.97 -8.60 14.58
CA GLY A 135 -2.29 -8.46 15.99
C GLY A 135 -3.08 -7.19 16.36
N THR A 136 -3.28 -6.24 15.43
CA THR A 136 -4.13 -5.07 15.67
C THR A 136 -4.60 -4.43 14.36
N ILE A 137 -5.91 -4.25 14.21
CA ILE A 137 -6.50 -3.56 13.07
C ILE A 137 -5.98 -2.12 12.91
N LYS A 138 -5.53 -1.50 14.01
CA LYS A 138 -4.99 -0.13 14.02
C LYS A 138 -3.66 0.01 13.28
N ALA A 139 -3.02 -1.10 12.87
CA ALA A 139 -1.81 -1.11 12.06
C ALA A 139 -2.09 -1.13 10.53
N GLN A 140 -3.32 -0.90 10.10
CA GLN A 140 -3.73 -0.85 8.69
C GLN A 140 -2.85 0.11 7.87
N ASN A 141 -2.70 1.35 8.32
CA ASN A 141 -1.85 2.34 7.66
C ASN A 141 -0.37 1.92 7.60
N VAL A 142 0.10 1.21 8.61
CA VAL A 142 1.48 0.67 8.65
C VAL A 142 1.65 -0.49 7.66
N ALA A 143 0.61 -1.32 7.44
CA ALA A 143 0.63 -2.34 6.40
C ALA A 143 0.72 -1.71 4.99
N VAL A 144 -0.04 -0.62 4.74
CA VAL A 144 0.04 0.13 3.47
C VAL A 144 1.41 0.78 3.30
N LEU A 145 1.98 1.35 4.36
CA LEU A 145 3.35 1.88 4.35
C LEU A 145 4.38 0.80 4.02
N GLY A 146 4.21 -0.40 4.56
CA GLY A 146 5.07 -1.54 4.23
C GLY A 146 5.04 -1.90 2.75
N ALA A 147 3.85 -1.92 2.16
CA ALA A 147 3.70 -2.16 0.72
C ALA A 147 4.32 -1.04 -0.15
N ALA A 148 4.46 0.16 0.39
CA ALA A 148 5.12 1.27 -0.27
C ALA A 148 6.66 1.22 -0.16
N ALA A 149 7.20 0.53 0.84
CA ALA A 149 8.62 0.63 1.24
C ALA A 149 9.60 0.38 0.10
N MET A 150 9.38 -0.67 -0.73
CA MET A 150 10.27 -0.97 -1.86
C MET A 150 10.24 0.06 -2.99
N HIS A 151 9.26 0.95 -3.01
CA HIS A 151 9.10 2.01 -4.02
C HIS A 151 9.63 3.37 -3.53
N LEU A 152 10.10 3.45 -2.29
CA LEU A 152 10.65 4.64 -1.66
C LEU A 152 12.17 4.68 -1.79
N PRO A 153 12.78 5.86 -1.91
CA PRO A 153 14.24 6.01 -1.90
C PRO A 153 14.83 5.96 -0.49
N LEU A 154 14.28 5.10 0.37
CA LEU A 154 14.66 4.98 1.78
C LEU A 154 14.97 3.52 2.12
N PRO A 155 16.04 3.26 2.89
CA PRO A 155 16.27 1.94 3.45
C PRO A 155 15.09 1.50 4.32
N MET A 156 14.61 0.27 4.10
CA MET A 156 13.51 -0.33 4.87
C MET A 156 13.76 -0.28 6.38
N GLU A 157 15.00 -0.52 6.79
CA GLU A 157 15.42 -0.50 8.19
C GLU A 157 15.17 0.87 8.86
N LEU A 158 15.44 1.98 8.15
CA LEU A 158 15.16 3.31 8.69
C LEU A 158 13.66 3.54 8.92
N ILE A 159 12.82 3.02 8.03
CA ILE A 159 11.37 3.10 8.19
C ILE A 159 10.92 2.26 9.40
N GLU A 160 11.41 1.02 9.53
CA GLU A 160 11.11 0.15 10.68
C GLU A 160 11.54 0.78 12.00
N ASN A 161 12.73 1.39 12.06
CA ASN A 161 13.23 2.08 13.24
C ASN A 161 12.32 3.23 13.66
N GLN A 162 11.76 3.99 12.71
CA GLN A 162 10.81 5.06 13.02
C GLN A 162 9.45 4.52 13.48
N ILE A 163 8.98 3.41 12.91
CA ILE A 163 7.78 2.72 13.39
C ILE A 163 7.98 2.26 14.83
N GLN A 164 9.11 1.63 15.13
CA GLN A 164 9.44 1.17 16.48
C GLN A 164 9.44 2.35 17.48
N ALA A 165 10.17 3.41 17.18
CA ALA A 165 10.25 4.61 18.03
C ALA A 165 8.88 5.27 18.25
N LEU A 166 8.02 5.29 17.23
CA LEU A 166 6.68 5.88 17.32
C LEU A 166 5.77 5.10 18.27
N PHE A 167 5.88 3.78 18.30
CA PHE A 167 5.00 2.92 19.08
C PHE A 167 5.63 2.40 20.38
N GLU A 168 6.90 2.68 20.65
CA GLU A 168 7.64 2.20 21.84
C GLU A 168 6.87 2.39 23.14
N ARG A 169 6.33 3.60 23.37
CA ARG A 169 5.55 3.94 24.59
C ARG A 169 4.24 3.16 24.72
N LYS A 170 3.78 2.49 23.67
CA LYS A 170 2.55 1.67 23.68
C LYS A 170 2.82 0.20 24.05
N GLY A 171 4.08 -0.14 24.28
CA GLY A 171 4.55 -1.47 24.70
C GLY A 171 4.88 -2.40 23.53
N GLU A 172 5.72 -3.37 23.83
CA GLU A 172 6.33 -4.29 22.86
C GLU A 172 5.31 -5.02 21.97
N ARG A 173 4.19 -5.44 22.52
CA ARG A 173 3.11 -6.12 21.75
C ARG A 173 2.61 -5.24 20.59
N ILE A 174 2.46 -3.93 20.83
CA ILE A 174 1.97 -2.99 19.80
C ILE A 174 3.07 -2.71 18.78
N VAL A 175 4.32 -2.56 19.22
CA VAL A 175 5.48 -2.43 18.34
C VAL A 175 5.55 -3.62 17.39
N ASN A 176 5.57 -4.85 17.93
CA ASN A 176 5.66 -6.08 17.14
C ASN A 176 4.51 -6.23 16.15
N ALA A 177 3.27 -5.90 16.56
CA ALA A 177 2.11 -5.94 15.66
C ALA A 177 2.25 -4.95 14.49
N ASN A 178 2.78 -3.74 14.73
CA ASN A 178 3.02 -2.77 13.67
C ASN A 178 4.17 -3.20 12.73
N ILE A 179 5.27 -3.71 13.27
CA ILE A 179 6.39 -4.24 12.45
C ILE A 179 5.93 -5.45 11.62
N HIS A 180 5.14 -6.36 12.19
CA HIS A 180 4.57 -7.47 11.43
C HIS A 180 3.62 -7.00 10.32
N ALA A 181 2.77 -6.00 10.59
CA ALA A 181 1.89 -5.42 9.57
C ALA A 181 2.70 -4.78 8.43
N PHE A 182 3.74 -4.01 8.77
CA PHE A 182 4.67 -3.41 7.81
C PHE A 182 5.30 -4.47 6.90
N ARG A 183 5.89 -5.51 7.49
CA ARG A 183 6.56 -6.59 6.74
C ARG A 183 5.60 -7.40 5.89
N LYS A 184 4.35 -7.60 6.31
CA LYS A 184 3.30 -8.22 5.48
C LYS A 184 2.97 -7.37 4.24
N GLY A 185 2.93 -6.06 4.39
CA GLY A 185 2.76 -5.13 3.28
C GLY A 185 3.94 -5.20 2.29
N ASP A 186 5.18 -5.19 2.78
CA ASP A 186 6.38 -5.35 1.93
C ASP A 186 6.36 -6.68 1.16
N ALA A 187 5.98 -7.78 1.83
CA ALA A 187 5.86 -9.09 1.17
C ALA A 187 4.81 -9.06 0.04
N ALA A 188 3.67 -8.40 0.25
CA ALA A 188 2.64 -8.22 -0.78
C ALA A 188 3.17 -7.43 -1.99
N SER A 189 3.92 -6.36 -1.74
CA SER A 189 4.50 -5.52 -2.79
C SER A 189 5.55 -6.27 -3.62
N ARG A 190 6.46 -6.98 -2.97
CA ARG A 190 7.47 -7.81 -3.65
C ARG A 190 6.84 -8.92 -4.48
N PHE A 191 5.82 -9.56 -3.95
CA PHE A 191 5.08 -10.59 -4.68
C PHE A 191 4.36 -9.98 -5.90
N THR A 192 3.72 -8.82 -5.74
CA THR A 192 3.12 -8.06 -6.87
C THR A 192 4.14 -7.79 -7.96
N ALA A 193 5.29 -7.21 -7.60
CA ALA A 193 6.33 -6.87 -8.54
C ALA A 193 6.86 -8.11 -9.28
N ALA A 194 7.01 -9.23 -8.59
CA ALA A 194 7.47 -10.48 -9.19
C ALA A 194 6.44 -11.08 -10.17
N LEU A 195 5.14 -11.05 -9.84
CA LEU A 195 4.08 -11.51 -10.76
C LEU A 195 4.00 -10.63 -12.01
N LEU A 196 4.08 -9.30 -11.85
CA LEU A 196 4.10 -8.37 -12.98
C LEU A 196 5.34 -8.59 -13.88
N ALA A 197 6.51 -8.74 -13.27
CA ALA A 197 7.75 -9.04 -13.99
C ALA A 197 7.68 -10.40 -14.71
N GLY A 198 6.93 -11.36 -14.17
CA GLY A 198 6.64 -12.64 -14.81
C GLY A 198 5.61 -12.57 -15.94
N GLY A 199 5.03 -11.40 -16.22
CA GLY A 199 4.10 -11.19 -17.35
C GLY A 199 2.63 -11.40 -17.00
N VAL A 200 2.26 -11.57 -15.71
CA VAL A 200 0.85 -11.65 -15.30
C VAL A 200 0.21 -10.28 -15.46
N ALA A 201 -0.99 -10.23 -16.06
CA ALA A 201 -1.73 -8.98 -16.26
C ALA A 201 -2.04 -8.25 -14.94
N GLY A 202 -1.87 -6.93 -14.92
CA GLY A 202 -1.93 -6.11 -13.71
C GLY A 202 -3.26 -6.22 -12.95
N ASP A 203 -4.39 -6.23 -13.66
CA ASP A 203 -5.72 -6.41 -13.06
C ASP A 203 -5.86 -7.76 -12.35
N ARG A 204 -5.30 -8.82 -12.96
CA ARG A 204 -5.28 -10.18 -12.37
C ARG A 204 -4.41 -10.23 -11.12
N VAL A 205 -3.22 -9.60 -11.19
CA VAL A 205 -2.34 -9.47 -10.03
C VAL A 205 -3.03 -8.74 -8.89
N ALA A 206 -3.63 -7.58 -9.16
CA ALA A 206 -4.32 -6.78 -8.15
C ALA A 206 -5.46 -7.55 -7.47
N ARG A 207 -6.30 -8.24 -8.25
CA ARG A 207 -7.40 -9.07 -7.75
C ARG A 207 -6.92 -10.21 -6.85
N VAL A 208 -5.81 -10.85 -7.19
CA VAL A 208 -5.26 -11.95 -6.39
C VAL A 208 -4.56 -11.40 -5.14
N VAL A 209 -3.63 -10.47 -5.30
CA VAL A 209 -2.81 -9.94 -4.19
C VAL A 209 -3.69 -9.32 -3.09
N SER A 210 -4.75 -8.61 -3.48
CA SER A 210 -5.69 -8.01 -2.52
C SER A 210 -6.38 -9.03 -1.59
N ARG A 211 -6.33 -10.30 -1.91
CA ARG A 211 -6.98 -11.39 -1.15
C ARG A 211 -6.01 -12.40 -0.54
N ILE A 212 -4.70 -12.18 -0.63
CA ILE A 212 -3.69 -13.07 -0.06
C ILE A 212 -3.35 -12.69 1.38
N HIS A 213 -3.18 -13.70 2.22
CA HIS A 213 -2.61 -13.56 3.56
C HIS A 213 -1.09 -13.68 3.48
N PHE A 214 -0.40 -12.56 3.44
CA PHE A 214 1.06 -12.55 3.37
C PHE A 214 1.74 -12.84 4.72
N PRO A 215 2.88 -13.56 4.71
CA PRO A 215 3.75 -13.69 5.88
C PRO A 215 4.51 -12.37 6.14
N PRO A 216 5.13 -12.21 7.33
CA PRO A 216 5.96 -11.03 7.63
C PRO A 216 7.41 -11.18 7.11
N HIS A 217 7.59 -11.85 6.00
CA HIS A 217 8.84 -12.06 5.28
C HIS A 217 8.53 -12.24 3.78
N PRO A 218 9.49 -12.01 2.87
CA PRO A 218 9.29 -12.21 1.44
C PRO A 218 8.81 -13.63 1.12
N VAL A 219 7.92 -13.74 0.13
CA VAL A 219 7.46 -15.02 -0.40
C VAL A 219 8.61 -15.72 -1.13
N GLY A 220 8.78 -17.03 -0.93
CA GLY A 220 9.84 -17.80 -1.57
C GLY A 220 9.74 -17.79 -3.10
N ALA A 221 10.89 -17.86 -3.77
CA ALA A 221 10.96 -17.78 -5.23
C ALA A 221 10.18 -18.93 -5.91
N GLU A 222 10.25 -20.14 -5.38
CA GLU A 222 9.52 -21.31 -5.89
C GLU A 222 8.00 -21.10 -5.82
N GLN A 223 7.49 -20.66 -4.67
CA GLN A 223 6.07 -20.40 -4.48
C GLN A 223 5.60 -19.23 -5.38
N THR A 224 6.40 -18.17 -5.51
CA THR A 224 6.11 -17.06 -6.42
C THR A 224 6.05 -17.53 -7.87
N SER A 225 6.99 -18.37 -8.30
CA SER A 225 7.01 -18.96 -9.65
C SER A 225 5.78 -19.82 -9.91
N ALA A 226 5.37 -20.65 -8.94
CA ALA A 226 4.17 -21.48 -9.05
C ALA A 226 2.90 -20.61 -9.24
N TRP A 227 2.75 -19.56 -8.45
CA TRP A 227 1.64 -18.61 -8.64
C TRP A 227 1.67 -17.93 -10.02
N CYS A 228 2.84 -17.49 -10.47
CA CYS A 228 3.01 -16.86 -11.78
C CYS A 228 2.59 -17.81 -12.90
N GLN A 229 3.09 -19.03 -12.93
CA GLN A 229 2.75 -20.04 -13.94
C GLN A 229 1.26 -20.38 -13.97
N ARG A 230 0.64 -20.57 -12.79
CA ARG A 230 -0.78 -20.86 -12.69
C ARG A 230 -1.64 -19.68 -13.16
N LEU A 231 -1.27 -18.45 -12.81
CA LEU A 231 -1.99 -17.25 -13.25
C LEU A 231 -1.84 -16.96 -14.74
N LEU A 232 -0.74 -17.35 -15.36
CA LEU A 232 -0.53 -17.25 -16.81
C LEU A 232 -1.26 -18.35 -17.57
N GLY A 233 -1.44 -19.52 -16.96
CA GLY A 233 -2.07 -20.69 -17.56
C GLY A 233 -3.58 -20.52 -17.82
N ALA A 234 -4.16 -21.57 -18.41
CA ALA A 234 -5.60 -21.63 -18.73
C ALA A 234 -6.49 -21.51 -17.48
N ASP A 235 -6.00 -21.93 -16.32
CA ASP A 235 -6.75 -21.85 -15.05
C ASP A 235 -6.70 -20.48 -14.38
N GLY A 236 -5.90 -19.55 -14.92
CA GLY A 236 -5.73 -18.22 -14.32
C GLY A 236 -7.05 -17.50 -14.01
N PRO A 237 -8.03 -17.41 -14.92
CA PRO A 237 -9.34 -16.80 -14.62
C PRO A 237 -10.09 -17.51 -13.48
N LYS A 238 -10.05 -18.86 -13.43
CA LYS A 238 -10.69 -19.64 -12.36
C LYS A 238 -10.04 -19.36 -11.00
N ILE A 239 -8.71 -19.24 -10.96
CA ILE A 239 -7.97 -18.91 -9.74
C ILE A 239 -8.38 -17.53 -9.23
N VAL A 240 -8.47 -16.54 -10.11
CA VAL A 240 -8.92 -15.18 -9.76
C VAL A 240 -10.32 -15.22 -9.15
N SER A 241 -11.29 -15.86 -9.80
CA SER A 241 -12.66 -16.01 -9.28
C SER A 241 -12.67 -16.70 -7.92
N TRP A 242 -11.95 -17.82 -7.82
CA TRP A 242 -11.87 -18.60 -6.59
C TRP A 242 -11.32 -17.78 -5.41
N VAL A 243 -10.25 -16.98 -5.65
CA VAL A 243 -9.66 -16.10 -4.61
C VAL A 243 -10.62 -14.98 -4.22
N GLN A 244 -11.33 -14.38 -5.21
CA GLN A 244 -12.25 -13.27 -4.97
C GLN A 244 -13.54 -13.66 -4.22
N GLU A 245 -14.04 -14.87 -4.42
CA GLU A 245 -15.25 -15.38 -3.78
C GLU A 245 -15.08 -15.71 -2.28
N ARG A 246 -13.84 -15.81 -1.79
CA ARG A 246 -13.58 -16.16 -0.39
C ARG A 246 -13.84 -15.00 0.53
N GLN A 247 -14.46 -15.28 1.67
CA GLN A 247 -14.69 -14.30 2.72
C GLN A 247 -13.42 -13.97 3.50
N GLU A 248 -12.50 -14.94 3.65
CA GLU A 248 -11.22 -14.76 4.32
C GLU A 248 -10.06 -14.59 3.34
N LEU A 249 -8.94 -14.04 3.83
CA LEU A 249 -7.70 -13.99 3.05
C LEU A 249 -7.22 -15.41 2.73
N THR A 250 -6.88 -15.62 1.47
CA THR A 250 -6.33 -16.88 0.95
C THR A 250 -4.87 -17.05 1.39
N ARG A 251 -4.51 -18.23 1.90
CA ARG A 251 -3.12 -18.56 2.17
C ARG A 251 -2.37 -18.86 0.86
N LEU A 252 -1.10 -18.53 0.82
CA LEU A 252 -0.25 -18.77 -0.37
C LEU A 252 -0.21 -20.26 -0.77
N GLU A 253 -0.22 -21.15 0.20
CA GLU A 253 -0.21 -22.62 0.02
C GLU A 253 -1.52 -23.15 -0.58
N ALA A 254 -2.60 -22.37 -0.49
CA ALA A 254 -3.91 -22.77 -1.04
C ALA A 254 -3.90 -22.92 -2.57
N LEU A 255 -2.85 -22.45 -3.27
CA LEU A 255 -2.69 -22.68 -4.70
C LEU A 255 -2.75 -24.20 -5.07
N GLU A 256 -2.25 -25.05 -4.20
CA GLU A 256 -2.24 -26.50 -4.40
C GLU A 256 -3.65 -27.12 -4.34
N THR A 257 -4.60 -26.44 -3.69
CA THR A 257 -5.98 -26.91 -3.51
C THR A 257 -6.96 -26.35 -4.55
N ILE A 258 -6.50 -25.41 -5.40
CA ILE A 258 -7.31 -24.87 -6.49
C ILE A 258 -7.19 -25.82 -7.67
N ALA A 259 -8.18 -26.67 -7.84
CA ALA A 259 -8.29 -27.64 -8.93
C ALA A 259 -8.90 -27.02 -10.19
#